data_8b067b429d8d64739001a3dc72e38bc2
#
_entry.id   8b067b429d8d64739001a3dc72e38bc2
#
_cell.length_a   1.000
_cell.length_b   1.000
_cell.length_c   1.000
_cell.angle_alpha   90.00
_cell.angle_beta   90.00
_cell.angle_gamma   90.00
#
_symmetry.space_group_name_H-M   'P 1'
#
loop_
_entity.id
_entity.type
_entity.pdbx_description
1 polymer ?
#
loop_
_entity_poly.entity_id
_entity_poly.type
_entity_poly.pdbx_seq_one_letter_code
_entity_poly.pdbx_strand_id
1 'polypeptide(L)'
;DSYVYLRRIIERLIYQAKATAGDSIDDEKFKQARMAERITMLEGYLPEVLIKNTTIYGILSKGIHELSEEDCRKYFPVVKECIYQILGLWESIRKKQADEAALNKALSVVFSSIK
;
A
#
# COMPACT_ATOMS: atom_id res chain seq x y z
N ASP A 1 10.46 2.82 18.29
CA ASP A 1 11.55 3.32 17.49
C ASP A 1 11.08 3.75 16.11
N SER A 2 11.90 4.51 15.42
CA SER A 2 11.52 5.18 14.18
C SER A 2 11.22 4.22 13.02
N TYR A 3 11.98 3.14 12.89
CA TYR A 3 11.74 2.15 11.84
C TYR A 3 10.47 1.35 12.12
N VAL A 4 10.18 1.05 13.38
CA VAL A 4 8.92 0.40 13.76
C VAL A 4 7.72 1.26 13.37
N TYR A 5 7.84 2.57 13.57
CA TYR A 5 6.80 3.52 13.16
C TYR A 5 6.55 3.46 11.65
N LEU A 6 7.62 3.50 10.86
CA LEU A 6 7.50 3.43 9.39
C LEU A 6 6.94 2.09 8.93
N ARG A 7 7.36 0.99 9.57
CA ARG A 7 6.82 -0.34 9.29
C ARG A 7 5.32 -0.39 9.52
N ARG A 8 4.86 0.18 10.63
CA ARG A 8 3.42 0.22 10.95
C ARG A 8 2.63 1.02 9.92
N ILE A 9 3.21 2.09 9.38
CA ILE A 9 2.56 2.86 8.33
C ILE A 9 2.33 1.96 7.10
N ILE A 10 3.35 1.23 6.66
CA ILE A 10 3.24 0.33 5.51
C ILE A 10 2.26 -0.80 5.79
N GLU A 11 2.31 -1.41 6.98
CA GLU A 11 1.36 -2.47 7.34
C GLU A 11 -0.08 -1.98 7.29
N ARG A 12 -0.35 -0.78 7.81
CA ARG A 12 -1.69 -0.18 7.76
C ARG A 12 -2.13 0.07 6.33
N LEU A 13 -1.23 0.58 5.50
CA LEU A 13 -1.50 0.81 4.08
C LEU A 13 -1.90 -0.49 3.38
N ILE A 14 -1.17 -1.57 3.63
CA ILE A 14 -1.44 -2.88 3.03
C ILE A 14 -2.82 -3.39 3.45
N TYR A 15 -3.17 -3.30 4.73
CA TYR A 15 -4.48 -3.75 5.20
C TYR A 15 -5.63 -2.89 4.68
N GLN A 16 -5.43 -1.59 4.53
CA GLN A 16 -6.45 -0.73 3.93
C GLN A 16 -6.63 -1.02 2.44
N ALA A 17 -5.55 -1.29 1.73
CA ALA A 17 -5.62 -1.70 0.33
C ALA A 17 -6.34 -3.04 0.17
N LYS A 18 -6.10 -4.00 1.08
CA LYS A 18 -6.81 -5.29 1.10
C LYS A 18 -8.31 -5.07 1.32
N ALA A 19 -8.70 -4.20 2.24
CA ALA A 19 -10.10 -3.88 2.49
C ALA A 19 -10.76 -3.29 1.25
N THR A 20 -10.07 -2.42 0.53
CA THR A 20 -10.56 -1.84 -0.73
C THR A 20 -10.71 -2.90 -1.82
N ALA A 21 -9.78 -3.84 -1.91
CA ALA A 21 -9.82 -4.92 -2.89
C ALA A 21 -10.98 -5.89 -2.64
N GLY A 22 -11.39 -6.04 -1.39
CA GLY A 22 -12.54 -6.86 -1.01
C GLY A 22 -12.41 -8.30 -1.50
N ASP A 23 -13.47 -8.79 -2.13
CA ASP A 23 -13.55 -10.18 -2.59
C ASP A 23 -12.69 -10.51 -3.80
N SER A 24 -12.06 -9.51 -4.42
CA SER A 24 -11.16 -9.76 -5.54
C SER A 24 -9.86 -10.46 -5.11
N ILE A 25 -9.61 -10.54 -3.81
CA ILE A 25 -8.45 -11.23 -3.26
C ILE A 25 -8.91 -12.28 -2.26
N ASP A 26 -8.42 -13.51 -2.40
CA ASP A 26 -8.73 -14.62 -1.51
C ASP A 26 -8.19 -14.35 -0.10
N ASP A 27 -9.08 -14.29 0.89
CA ASP A 27 -8.73 -13.97 2.28
C ASP A 27 -7.78 -15.00 2.88
N GLU A 28 -8.00 -16.28 2.62
CA GLU A 28 -7.17 -17.35 3.18
C GLU A 28 -5.74 -17.31 2.62
N LYS A 29 -5.61 -17.11 1.33
CA LYS A 29 -4.29 -16.95 0.69
C LYS A 29 -3.58 -15.73 1.22
N PHE A 30 -4.30 -14.63 1.39
CA PHE A 30 -3.72 -13.39 1.91
C PHE A 30 -3.22 -13.58 3.35
N LYS A 31 -4.02 -14.21 4.21
CA LYS A 31 -3.62 -14.46 5.60
C LYS A 31 -2.38 -15.34 5.72
N GLN A 32 -2.25 -16.33 4.84
CA GLN A 32 -1.14 -17.26 4.86
C GLN A 32 0.12 -16.72 4.18
N ALA A 33 0.00 -15.67 3.38
CA ALA A 33 1.11 -15.11 2.63
C ALA A 33 2.05 -14.31 3.52
N ARG A 34 3.31 -14.26 3.15
CA ARG A 34 4.28 -13.35 3.74
C ARG A 34 3.98 -11.93 3.27
N MET A 35 4.49 -10.94 3.98
CA MET A 35 4.17 -9.54 3.68
C MET A 35 4.56 -9.15 2.24
N ALA A 36 5.73 -9.57 1.76
CA ALA A 36 6.13 -9.31 0.39
C ALA A 36 5.14 -9.89 -0.64
N GLU A 37 4.63 -11.08 -0.38
CA GLU A 37 3.62 -11.72 -1.23
C GLU A 37 2.28 -11.00 -1.16
N ARG A 38 1.89 -10.52 0.05
CA ARG A 38 0.67 -9.73 0.23
C ARG A 38 0.72 -8.45 -0.60
N ILE A 39 1.87 -7.79 -0.62
CA ILE A 39 2.07 -6.59 -1.44
C ILE A 39 1.83 -6.92 -2.91
N THR A 40 2.44 -8.00 -3.41
CA THR A 40 2.27 -8.44 -4.80
C THR A 40 0.81 -8.78 -5.13
N MET A 41 0.10 -9.41 -4.20
CA MET A 41 -1.32 -9.73 -4.38
C MET A 41 -2.19 -8.49 -4.53
N LEU A 42 -1.73 -7.34 -4.04
CA LEU A 42 -2.45 -6.08 -4.08
C LEU A 42 -2.07 -5.21 -5.28
N GLU A 43 -1.53 -5.80 -6.33
CA GLU A 43 -1.26 -5.07 -7.58
C GLU A 43 -2.55 -4.41 -8.08
N GLY A 44 -2.46 -3.14 -8.45
CA GLY A 44 -3.62 -2.33 -8.83
C GLY A 44 -4.28 -1.59 -7.66
N TYR A 45 -4.00 -1.99 -6.41
CA TYR A 45 -4.52 -1.35 -5.20
C TYR A 45 -3.45 -0.63 -4.40
N LEU A 46 -2.19 -0.87 -4.73
CA LEU A 46 -1.03 -0.22 -4.11
C LEU A 46 -0.21 0.49 -5.20
N PRO A 47 0.56 1.52 -4.81
CA PRO A 47 1.45 2.17 -5.76
C PRO A 47 2.41 1.17 -6.41
N GLU A 48 2.61 1.33 -7.71
CA GLU A 48 3.47 0.44 -8.50
C GLU A 48 4.90 0.39 -7.95
N VAL A 49 5.40 1.51 -7.43
CA VAL A 49 6.75 1.56 -6.84
C VAL A 49 6.88 0.59 -5.66
N LEU A 50 5.82 0.40 -4.89
CA LEU A 50 5.83 -0.55 -3.77
C LEU A 50 5.79 -2.00 -4.27
N ILE A 51 5.00 -2.27 -5.31
CA ILE A 51 4.94 -3.59 -5.94
C ILE A 51 6.32 -4.00 -6.48
N LYS A 52 7.02 -3.05 -7.10
CA LYS A 52 8.36 -3.29 -7.65
C LYS A 52 9.46 -3.37 -6.59
N ASN A 53 9.21 -2.87 -5.39
CA ASN A 53 10.21 -2.78 -4.33
C ASN A 53 9.70 -3.38 -3.02
N THR A 54 9.16 -4.60 -3.09
CA THR A 54 8.60 -5.30 -1.91
C THR A 54 9.63 -5.49 -0.79
N THR A 55 10.92 -5.50 -1.13
CA THR A 55 12.00 -5.62 -0.15
C THR A 55 12.05 -4.47 0.86
N ILE A 56 11.39 -3.34 0.57
CA ILE A 56 11.35 -2.21 1.51
C ILE A 56 10.77 -2.64 2.87
N TYR A 57 9.76 -3.50 2.88
CA TYR A 57 9.19 -4.00 4.13
C TYR A 57 10.23 -4.79 4.93
N GLY A 58 11.03 -5.60 4.26
CA GLY A 58 12.12 -6.34 4.89
C GLY A 58 13.15 -5.43 5.55
N ILE A 59 13.50 -4.32 4.89
CA ILE A 59 14.40 -3.32 5.45
C ILE A 59 13.81 -2.71 6.72
N LEU A 60 12.52 -2.36 6.70
CA LEU A 60 11.84 -1.80 7.86
C LEU A 60 11.75 -2.78 9.02
N SER A 61 11.61 -4.08 8.72
CA SER A 61 11.51 -5.13 9.73
C SER A 61 12.86 -5.49 10.35
N LYS A 62 13.91 -5.52 9.51
CA LYS A 62 15.24 -6.01 9.88
C LYS A 62 16.21 -4.90 10.23
N GLY A 63 15.97 -3.68 9.77
CA GLY A 63 16.91 -2.57 9.86
C GLY A 63 17.44 -2.32 11.26
N ILE A 64 16.59 -2.52 12.29
CA ILE A 64 16.97 -2.32 13.68
C ILE A 64 17.98 -3.37 14.16
N HIS A 65 17.90 -4.60 13.61
CA HIS A 65 18.70 -5.73 14.07
C HIS A 65 19.92 -6.00 13.21
N GLU A 66 19.91 -5.59 11.95
CA GLU A 66 20.96 -5.92 10.98
C GLU A 66 21.84 -4.75 10.57
N LEU A 67 21.34 -3.51 10.71
CA LEU A 67 22.11 -2.33 10.39
C LEU A 67 22.78 -1.78 11.65
N SER A 68 23.96 -1.18 11.49
CA SER A 68 24.58 -0.43 12.57
C SER A 68 23.70 0.76 12.94
N GLU A 69 23.88 1.27 14.16
CA GLU A 69 23.19 2.47 14.61
C GLU A 69 23.47 3.66 13.70
N GLU A 70 24.70 3.78 13.24
CA GLU A 70 25.11 4.84 12.32
C GLU A 70 24.38 4.74 10.98
N ASP A 71 24.31 3.55 10.41
CA ASP A 71 23.60 3.33 9.14
C ASP A 71 22.09 3.56 9.29
N CYS A 72 21.52 3.14 10.39
CA CYS A 72 20.11 3.41 10.67
C CYS A 72 19.82 4.90 10.66
N ARG A 73 20.65 5.70 11.33
CA ARG A 73 20.50 7.16 11.36
C ARG A 73 20.72 7.79 10.00
N LYS A 74 21.68 7.27 9.25
CA LYS A 74 22.03 7.79 7.93
C LYS A 74 20.88 7.60 6.92
N TYR A 75 20.28 6.42 6.91
CA TYR A 75 19.28 6.07 5.92
C TYR A 75 17.84 6.41 6.32
N PHE A 76 17.58 6.63 7.61
CA PHE A 76 16.23 6.91 8.09
C PHE A 76 15.55 8.08 7.36
N PRO A 77 16.20 9.25 7.17
CA PRO A 77 15.53 10.35 6.48
C PRO A 77 15.11 10.01 5.06
N VAL A 78 15.94 9.24 4.34
CA VAL A 78 15.64 8.82 2.97
C VAL A 78 14.46 7.85 2.96
N VAL A 79 14.50 6.85 3.83
CA VAL A 79 13.43 5.84 3.92
C VAL A 79 12.12 6.51 4.33
N LYS A 80 12.16 7.39 5.31
CA LYS A 80 10.99 8.16 5.75
C LYS A 80 10.36 8.93 4.59
N GLU A 81 11.17 9.63 3.82
CA GLU A 81 10.69 10.40 2.66
C GLU A 81 10.05 9.47 1.62
N CYS A 82 10.67 8.33 1.35
CA CYS A 82 10.10 7.34 0.43
C CYS A 82 8.73 6.85 0.92
N ILE A 83 8.60 6.56 2.20
CA ILE A 83 7.33 6.10 2.78
C ILE A 83 6.25 7.17 2.62
N TYR A 84 6.57 8.42 2.89
CA TYR A 84 5.61 9.51 2.74
C TYR A 84 5.20 9.72 1.29
N GLN A 85 6.13 9.57 0.34
CA GLN A 85 5.80 9.65 -1.08
C GLN A 85 4.91 8.48 -1.51
N ILE A 86 5.16 7.28 -1.00
CA ILE A 86 4.31 6.11 -1.24
C ILE A 86 2.89 6.38 -0.74
N LEU A 87 2.75 6.96 0.45
CA LEU A 87 1.43 7.34 0.98
C LEU A 87 0.71 8.31 0.07
N GLY A 88 1.41 9.31 -0.45
CA GLY A 88 0.84 10.29 -1.38
C GLY A 88 0.34 9.63 -2.67
N LEU A 89 1.13 8.72 -3.22
CA LEU A 89 0.74 7.96 -4.42
C LEU A 89 -0.49 7.09 -4.13
N TRP A 90 -0.55 6.46 -2.97
CA TRP A 90 -1.69 5.65 -2.59
C TRP A 90 -2.97 6.49 -2.43
N GLU A 91 -2.88 7.67 -1.82
CA GLU A 91 -4.02 8.58 -1.73
C GLU A 91 -4.52 8.98 -3.12
N SER A 92 -3.62 9.18 -4.08
CA SER A 92 -4.00 9.46 -5.47
C SER A 92 -4.75 8.30 -6.12
N ILE A 93 -4.34 7.07 -5.85
CA ILE A 93 -5.05 5.87 -6.33
C ILE A 93 -6.46 5.82 -5.74
N ARG A 94 -6.59 6.04 -4.44
CA ARG A 94 -7.89 6.04 -3.76
C ARG A 94 -8.82 7.09 -4.32
N LYS A 95 -8.32 8.30 -4.52
CA LYS A 95 -9.10 9.40 -5.08
C LYS A 95 -9.58 9.06 -6.48
N LYS A 96 -8.71 8.53 -7.32
CA LYS A 96 -9.08 8.12 -8.67
C LYS A 96 -10.17 7.05 -8.66
N GLN A 97 -10.03 6.04 -7.80
CA GLN A 97 -11.04 4.98 -7.67
C GLN A 97 -12.39 5.52 -7.20
N ALA A 98 -12.40 6.43 -6.25
CA ALA A 98 -13.61 7.06 -5.76
C ALA A 98 -14.28 7.91 -6.85
N ASP A 99 -13.49 8.67 -7.59
CA ASP A 99 -13.97 9.51 -8.69
C ASP A 99 -14.59 8.64 -9.79
N GLU A 100 -13.94 7.53 -10.16
CA GLU A 100 -14.45 6.60 -11.17
C GLU A 100 -15.73 5.92 -10.71
N ALA A 101 -15.82 5.52 -9.45
CA ALA A 101 -17.04 4.92 -8.89
C ALA A 101 -18.22 5.90 -8.92
N ALA A 102 -17.98 7.16 -8.55
CA ALA A 102 -19.00 8.20 -8.58
C ALA A 102 -19.46 8.47 -10.02
N LEU A 103 -18.53 8.51 -10.97
CA LEU A 103 -18.85 8.71 -12.38
C LEU A 103 -19.67 7.54 -12.94
N ASN A 104 -19.28 6.31 -12.63
CA ASN A 104 -20.02 5.12 -13.06
C ASN A 104 -21.43 5.11 -12.50
N LYS A 105 -21.61 5.51 -11.24
CA LYS A 105 -22.93 5.61 -10.62
C LYS A 105 -23.81 6.64 -11.33
N ALA A 106 -23.24 7.81 -11.59
CA ALA A 106 -23.98 8.89 -12.29
C ALA A 106 -24.40 8.44 -13.69
N LEU A 107 -23.50 7.80 -14.44
CA LEU A 107 -23.81 7.28 -15.77
C LEU A 107 -24.86 6.19 -15.74
N SER A 108 -24.84 5.32 -14.73
CA SER A 108 -25.87 4.29 -14.55
C SER A 108 -27.25 4.88 -14.38
N VAL A 109 -27.38 5.97 -13.63
CA VAL A 109 -28.65 6.68 -13.47
C VAL A 109 -29.14 7.25 -14.80
N VAL A 110 -28.27 7.88 -15.58
CA VAL A 110 -28.59 8.43 -16.91
C VAL A 110 -29.05 7.32 -17.83
N PHE A 111 -28.28 6.22 -17.92
CA PHE A 111 -28.58 5.11 -18.82
C PHE A 111 -29.92 4.45 -18.47
N SER A 112 -30.26 4.35 -17.19
CA SER A 112 -31.55 3.82 -16.75
C SER A 112 -32.73 4.72 -17.17
N SER A 113 -32.50 6.04 -17.28
CA SER A 113 -33.52 7.03 -17.58
C SER A 113 -33.84 7.14 -19.06
N ILE A 114 -32.94 6.72 -19.94
CA ILE A 114 -33.14 6.86 -21.40
C ILE A 114 -33.62 5.59 -22.10
N LYS A 115 -33.97 4.58 -21.36
CA LYS A 115 -34.56 3.35 -21.95
C LYS A 115 -35.96 3.59 -22.51
#